data_42319657215c7bf3d0945f1d9fe6b557
#
_entry.id   42319657215c7bf3d0945f1d9fe6b557
#
_cell.length_a   1.000
_cell.length_b   1.000
_cell.length_c   1.000
_cell.angle_alpha   90.00
_cell.angle_beta   90.00
_cell.angle_gamma   90.00
#
_symmetry.space_group_name_H-M   'P 1'
#
loop_
_entity.id
_entity.type
_entity.pdbx_description
1 polymer ?
#
loop_
_entity_poly.entity_id
_entity_poly.type
_entity_poly.pdbx_seq_one_letter_code
_entity_poly.pdbx_strand_id
1 'polypeptide(L)'
;MPSCMRDALLRLRPAPERVYRTRVLYEMDRRAGHEASGVVTDVGDGVDDVQVGDHVVLSWFVACRRCRNCLSGKALLCTNTNAVANRLPDGSTATTTFDDEPVWPFLGLGAFSERVVVPAAAAVVVPDELPFEIGALIGCSVTTGIGAVTSTAKVPYGASAVVFGCGGIGQSIILGLQLAGADPIIAIDLDPRRRAQAESLGATVALDGAAPNLVATVQEMTDGGADYVFEAIGRTSTIEQCPPMLRAGGVAVLAGMTAIGARASIDPFDLADQGKSILGCNYGSSVPAVDFPRIARLYLSGRLPLDALIGRTRPLGEVNAALEDLRAATGLRTVLIP
;
A
#
# COMPACT_ATOMS: atom_id res chain seq x y z
N MET A 1 19.41 13.07 -31.37
CA MET A 1 18.97 12.68 -30.01
C MET A 1 18.79 11.18 -29.98
N PRO A 2 19.52 10.41 -29.20
CA PRO A 2 19.38 8.96 -29.20
C PRO A 2 18.13 8.54 -28.44
N SER A 3 17.31 7.77 -29.12
CA SER A 3 16.12 7.10 -28.62
C SER A 3 16.53 5.94 -27.70
N CYS A 4 16.75 6.18 -26.43
CA CYS A 4 17.07 5.13 -25.46
C CYS A 4 16.00 5.07 -24.37
N MET A 5 14.79 4.74 -24.77
CA MET A 5 13.69 4.22 -23.97
C MET A 5 12.65 3.65 -24.93
N ARG A 6 12.93 2.51 -25.52
CA ARG A 6 11.86 1.66 -26.06
C ARG A 6 11.22 0.99 -24.85
N ASP A 7 9.96 1.32 -24.65
CA ASP A 7 9.13 0.80 -23.57
C ASP A 7 8.90 -0.68 -23.83
N ALA A 8 9.68 -1.50 -23.12
CA ALA A 8 9.50 -2.93 -23.13
C ALA A 8 8.26 -3.26 -22.30
N LEU A 9 7.26 -3.86 -22.92
CA LEU A 9 5.98 -4.20 -22.34
C LEU A 9 5.96 -5.66 -21.90
N LEU A 10 5.35 -5.92 -20.75
CA LEU A 10 5.28 -7.21 -20.12
C LEU A 10 3.83 -7.71 -20.08
N ARG A 11 3.59 -8.99 -20.42
CA ARG A 11 2.29 -9.64 -20.28
C ARG A 11 2.33 -10.65 -19.15
N LEU A 12 1.35 -10.58 -18.24
CA LEU A 12 1.22 -11.48 -17.10
C LEU A 12 0.03 -12.42 -17.30
N ARG A 13 0.19 -13.69 -16.90
CA ARG A 13 -0.88 -14.70 -16.85
C ARG A 13 -1.09 -15.17 -15.41
N PRO A 14 -2.32 -15.43 -14.97
CA PRO A 14 -2.59 -16.36 -13.88
C PRO A 14 -2.31 -17.79 -14.33
N ALA A 15 -2.19 -18.72 -13.37
CA ALA A 15 -1.99 -20.15 -13.63
C ALA A 15 -3.05 -20.75 -14.60
N PRO A 16 -2.72 -21.82 -15.35
CA PRO A 16 -3.53 -22.23 -16.47
C PRO A 16 -4.84 -22.86 -16.01
N GLU A 17 -5.95 -22.32 -16.41
CA GLU A 17 -7.17 -22.95 -16.94
C GLU A 17 -8.38 -22.01 -16.92
N ARG A 18 -9.00 -21.89 -18.11
CA ARG A 18 -10.26 -21.26 -18.48
C ARG A 18 -10.27 -19.76 -18.74
N VAL A 19 -10.32 -19.46 -20.03
CA VAL A 19 -10.69 -18.14 -20.56
C VAL A 19 -12.15 -17.85 -20.19
N TYR A 20 -12.39 -16.99 -19.22
CA TYR A 20 -13.71 -16.43 -18.96
C TYR A 20 -13.81 -15.05 -19.62
N ARG A 21 -14.75 -14.93 -20.55
CA ARG A 21 -15.18 -13.65 -21.10
C ARG A 21 -16.06 -12.96 -20.06
N THR A 22 -15.48 -12.15 -19.20
CA THR A 22 -16.23 -11.40 -18.20
C THR A 22 -16.63 -10.05 -18.78
N ARG A 23 -17.93 -9.85 -18.98
CA ARG A 23 -18.52 -8.57 -19.36
C ARG A 23 -18.57 -7.69 -18.10
N VAL A 24 -17.51 -6.96 -17.82
CA VAL A 24 -17.48 -5.98 -16.74
C VAL A 24 -18.06 -4.68 -17.27
N LEU A 25 -19.30 -4.37 -16.89
CA LEU A 25 -19.94 -3.10 -17.18
C LEU A 25 -19.40 -2.07 -16.18
N TYR A 26 -18.43 -1.25 -16.59
CA TYR A 26 -18.05 -0.05 -15.86
C TYR A 26 -18.56 1.19 -16.61
N GLU A 27 -19.30 2.03 -15.91
CA GLU A 27 -19.54 3.44 -16.31
C GLU A 27 -18.31 4.33 -16.06
N MET A 28 -17.09 3.74 -16.06
CA MET A 28 -15.85 4.48 -15.87
C MET A 28 -14.88 4.11 -17.00
N ASP A 29 -14.33 5.12 -17.66
CA ASP A 29 -13.29 5.00 -18.70
C ASP A 29 -11.95 4.42 -18.16
N ARG A 30 -11.97 3.65 -17.07
CA ARG A 30 -10.79 3.19 -16.37
C ARG A 30 -10.92 1.75 -15.89
N ARG A 31 -9.88 0.97 -16.12
CA ARG A 31 -9.72 -0.37 -15.57
C ARG A 31 -9.16 -0.26 -14.15
N ALA A 32 -9.90 -0.72 -13.16
CA ALA A 32 -9.55 -0.64 -11.74
C ALA A 32 -8.45 -1.63 -11.31
N GLY A 33 -7.99 -1.53 -10.04
CA GLY A 33 -7.00 -2.39 -9.43
C GLY A 33 -5.56 -1.89 -9.59
N HIS A 34 -4.78 -1.96 -8.51
CA HIS A 34 -3.37 -1.57 -8.51
C HIS A 34 -2.50 -2.42 -7.57
N GLU A 35 -3.06 -3.48 -7.02
CA GLU A 35 -2.38 -4.51 -6.23
C GLU A 35 -2.49 -5.82 -7.01
N ALA A 36 -1.38 -6.36 -7.48
CA ALA A 36 -1.37 -7.62 -8.21
C ALA A 36 -0.02 -8.32 -8.18
N SER A 37 -0.09 -9.62 -8.36
CA SER A 37 1.04 -10.50 -8.62
C SER A 37 0.65 -11.50 -9.71
N GLY A 38 1.63 -12.14 -10.33
CA GLY A 38 1.39 -13.10 -11.38
C GLY A 38 2.67 -13.60 -12.04
N VAL A 39 2.50 -14.33 -13.13
CA VAL A 39 3.61 -14.89 -13.91
C VAL A 39 3.78 -14.13 -15.21
N VAL A 40 5.02 -13.81 -15.54
CA VAL A 40 5.40 -13.20 -16.82
C VAL A 40 5.14 -14.19 -17.96
N THR A 41 4.35 -13.80 -18.95
CA THR A 41 4.04 -14.67 -20.10
C THR A 41 4.68 -14.22 -21.40
N ASP A 42 5.10 -12.96 -21.45
CA ASP A 42 5.69 -12.37 -22.65
C ASP A 42 6.53 -11.15 -22.26
N VAL A 43 7.61 -10.89 -22.96
CA VAL A 43 8.51 -9.76 -22.77
C VAL A 43 8.73 -9.05 -24.09
N GLY A 44 8.71 -7.72 -24.07
CA GLY A 44 9.02 -6.92 -25.25
C GLY A 44 10.51 -6.84 -25.54
N ASP A 45 10.85 -6.34 -26.73
CA ASP A 45 12.24 -6.17 -27.16
C ASP A 45 13.03 -5.26 -26.20
N GLY A 46 14.23 -5.70 -25.78
CA GLY A 46 15.13 -4.94 -24.92
C GLY A 46 14.78 -4.99 -23.43
N VAL A 47 13.95 -5.94 -23.00
CA VAL A 47 13.77 -6.29 -21.58
C VAL A 47 14.84 -7.32 -21.20
N ASP A 48 15.70 -6.95 -20.24
CA ASP A 48 16.83 -7.79 -19.82
C ASP A 48 16.72 -8.22 -18.34
N ASP A 49 15.90 -7.55 -17.54
CA ASP A 49 15.80 -7.70 -16.09
C ASP A 49 14.61 -8.55 -15.63
N VAL A 50 13.76 -9.00 -16.56
CA VAL A 50 12.60 -9.88 -16.32
C VAL A 50 12.46 -10.86 -17.48
N GLN A 51 12.13 -12.11 -17.22
CA GLN A 51 11.97 -13.15 -18.23
C GLN A 51 10.64 -13.89 -18.13
N VAL A 52 10.25 -14.57 -19.20
CA VAL A 52 9.04 -15.43 -19.21
C VAL A 52 9.20 -16.53 -18.18
N GLY A 53 8.17 -16.70 -17.36
CA GLY A 53 8.13 -17.65 -16.23
C GLY A 53 8.42 -17.01 -14.88
N ASP A 54 8.99 -15.80 -14.81
CA ASP A 54 9.24 -15.14 -13.53
C ASP A 54 7.93 -14.86 -12.78
N HIS A 55 7.95 -15.13 -11.47
CA HIS A 55 6.93 -14.66 -10.54
C HIS A 55 7.21 -13.20 -10.18
N VAL A 56 6.20 -12.34 -10.33
CA VAL A 56 6.35 -10.91 -10.08
C VAL A 56 5.23 -10.33 -9.23
N VAL A 57 5.57 -9.30 -8.48
CA VAL A 57 4.64 -8.38 -7.84
C VAL A 57 4.66 -7.06 -8.61
N LEU A 58 3.50 -6.49 -8.87
CA LEU A 58 3.40 -5.25 -9.62
C LEU A 58 3.52 -4.02 -8.73
N SER A 59 4.39 -3.09 -9.13
CA SER A 59 4.48 -1.75 -8.54
C SER A 59 3.73 -0.74 -9.40
N TRP A 60 2.77 -0.05 -8.81
CA TRP A 60 2.07 1.06 -9.49
C TRP A 60 2.95 2.30 -9.65
N PHE A 61 4.06 2.39 -8.91
CA PHE A 61 4.94 3.54 -8.94
C PHE A 61 6.27 3.20 -9.64
N VAL A 62 6.43 3.70 -10.86
CA VAL A 62 7.64 3.52 -11.67
C VAL A 62 8.41 4.83 -11.73
N ALA A 63 9.58 4.86 -11.11
CA ALA A 63 10.44 6.03 -11.08
C ALA A 63 11.25 6.18 -12.38
N CYS A 64 11.39 7.40 -12.90
CA CYS A 64 12.13 7.67 -14.15
C CYS A 64 13.65 7.56 -14.03
N ARG A 65 14.20 7.42 -12.83
CA ARG A 65 15.62 7.30 -12.48
C ARG A 65 16.54 8.45 -12.92
N ARG A 66 16.00 9.54 -13.52
CA ARG A 66 16.77 10.66 -14.09
C ARG A 66 16.36 12.06 -13.63
N CYS A 67 15.23 12.22 -12.94
CA CYS A 67 14.87 13.52 -12.36
C CYS A 67 15.66 13.82 -11.09
N ARG A 68 15.63 15.06 -10.63
CA ARG A 68 16.33 15.50 -9.41
C ARG A 68 16.00 14.60 -8.21
N ASN A 69 14.74 14.26 -8.00
CA ASN A 69 14.34 13.43 -6.88
C ASN A 69 14.92 12.01 -6.98
N CYS A 70 14.87 11.38 -8.16
CA CYS A 70 15.47 10.07 -8.37
C CYS A 70 16.98 10.08 -8.12
N LEU A 71 17.70 11.07 -8.66
CA LEU A 71 19.15 11.18 -8.52
C LEU A 71 19.59 11.51 -7.08
N SER A 72 18.72 12.11 -6.27
CA SER A 72 18.97 12.37 -4.84
C SER A 72 18.53 11.24 -3.90
N GLY A 73 18.21 10.04 -4.42
CA GLY A 73 17.81 8.89 -3.61
C GLY A 73 16.34 8.94 -3.15
N LYS A 74 15.53 9.88 -3.66
CA LYS A 74 14.11 10.04 -3.34
C LYS A 74 13.22 9.60 -4.50
N ALA A 75 13.46 8.39 -5.02
CA ALA A 75 12.78 7.87 -6.22
C ALA A 75 11.25 7.86 -6.09
N LEU A 76 10.72 7.61 -4.90
CA LEU A 76 9.27 7.66 -4.61
C LEU A 76 8.65 9.05 -4.83
N LEU A 77 9.45 10.12 -4.92
CA LEU A 77 9.01 11.47 -5.25
C LEU A 77 9.29 11.83 -6.72
N CYS A 78 9.40 10.83 -7.58
CA CYS A 78 9.60 11.04 -9.01
C CYS A 78 8.47 11.88 -9.60
N THR A 79 8.84 12.96 -10.30
CA THR A 79 7.87 13.87 -10.95
C THR A 79 7.51 13.45 -12.37
N ASN A 80 8.16 12.43 -12.91
CA ASN A 80 8.01 11.99 -14.31
C ASN A 80 7.37 10.59 -14.40
N THR A 81 6.66 10.14 -13.38
CA THR A 81 5.88 8.92 -13.47
C THR A 81 4.54 9.19 -14.15
N ASN A 82 4.19 8.41 -15.18
CA ASN A 82 2.91 8.48 -15.86
C ASN A 82 1.82 7.62 -15.17
N ALA A 83 2.17 6.82 -14.19
CA ALA A 83 1.25 5.95 -13.47
C ALA A 83 0.08 6.73 -12.85
N VAL A 84 0.34 7.86 -12.19
CA VAL A 84 -0.68 8.73 -11.59
C VAL A 84 -1.61 9.37 -12.63
N ALA A 85 -1.20 9.41 -13.90
CA ALA A 85 -2.03 9.86 -15.03
C ALA A 85 -2.85 8.70 -15.65
N ASN A 86 -2.78 7.49 -15.08
CA ASN A 86 -3.44 6.28 -15.57
C ASN A 86 -3.04 5.93 -17.01
N ARG A 87 -1.75 6.06 -17.34
CA ARG A 87 -1.22 5.85 -18.69
C ARG A 87 0.06 5.03 -18.63
N LEU A 88 0.37 4.38 -19.75
CA LEU A 88 1.69 3.81 -20.00
C LEU A 88 2.74 4.94 -20.17
N PRO A 89 4.05 4.64 -20.08
CA PRO A 89 5.11 5.65 -20.19
C PRO A 89 5.08 6.48 -21.47
N ASP A 90 4.62 5.89 -22.58
CA ASP A 90 4.44 6.58 -23.88
C ASP A 90 3.16 7.43 -23.96
N GLY A 91 2.35 7.42 -22.90
CA GLY A 91 1.09 8.14 -22.84
C GLY A 91 -0.11 7.38 -23.44
N SER A 92 0.09 6.16 -23.90
CA SER A 92 -0.95 5.29 -24.47
C SER A 92 -1.65 4.43 -23.41
N THR A 93 -2.59 3.62 -23.88
CA THR A 93 -3.16 2.47 -23.16
C THR A 93 -3.03 1.22 -24.02
N ALA A 94 -2.75 0.07 -23.40
CA ALA A 94 -2.73 -1.23 -24.07
C ALA A 94 -4.09 -1.94 -24.09
N THR A 95 -5.15 -1.27 -23.65
CA THR A 95 -6.48 -1.88 -23.47
C THR A 95 -7.55 -1.04 -24.13
N THR A 96 -8.43 -1.70 -24.88
CA THR A 96 -9.63 -1.11 -25.46
C THR A 96 -10.88 -1.88 -25.04
N THR A 97 -12.06 -1.27 -25.18
CA THR A 97 -13.36 -1.95 -25.14
C THR A 97 -13.58 -2.79 -26.40
N PHE A 98 -14.73 -3.49 -26.48
CA PHE A 98 -15.15 -4.21 -27.69
C PHE A 98 -15.39 -3.28 -28.89
N ASP A 99 -15.68 -2.01 -28.64
CA ASP A 99 -15.92 -0.99 -29.67
C ASP A 99 -14.66 -0.14 -29.95
N ASP A 100 -13.47 -0.68 -29.62
CA ASP A 100 -12.16 -0.07 -29.77
C ASP A 100 -11.93 1.26 -29.03
N GLU A 101 -12.80 1.59 -28.08
CA GLU A 101 -12.60 2.76 -27.22
C GLU A 101 -11.48 2.54 -26.20
N PRO A 102 -10.60 3.52 -25.96
CA PRO A 102 -9.47 3.34 -25.03
C PRO A 102 -9.93 3.19 -23.60
N VAL A 103 -9.41 2.19 -22.89
CA VAL A 103 -9.62 1.96 -21.45
C VAL A 103 -8.34 2.24 -20.70
N TRP A 104 -8.37 3.20 -19.79
CA TRP A 104 -7.19 3.67 -19.08
C TRP A 104 -6.89 2.80 -17.84
N PRO A 105 -5.65 2.29 -17.68
CA PRO A 105 -5.28 1.47 -16.54
C PRO A 105 -5.11 2.31 -15.27
N PHE A 106 -5.89 2.05 -14.22
CA PHE A 106 -5.75 2.75 -12.94
C PHE A 106 -4.32 2.61 -12.41
N LEU A 107 -3.68 3.73 -12.11
CA LEU A 107 -2.27 3.84 -11.69
C LEU A 107 -1.29 3.12 -12.63
N GLY A 108 -1.60 3.08 -13.94
CA GLY A 108 -0.76 2.44 -14.95
C GLY A 108 -0.78 0.92 -14.93
N LEU A 109 -1.58 0.28 -14.08
CA LEU A 109 -1.68 -1.18 -13.95
C LEU A 109 -3.02 -1.73 -14.42
N GLY A 110 -4.15 -1.21 -13.91
CA GLY A 110 -5.46 -1.76 -14.22
C GLY A 110 -5.59 -3.24 -13.85
N ALA A 111 -5.21 -3.58 -12.62
CA ALA A 111 -4.91 -4.95 -12.18
C ALA A 111 -6.12 -5.88 -12.04
N PHE A 112 -7.37 -5.38 -12.05
CA PHE A 112 -8.56 -6.24 -12.08
C PHE A 112 -8.74 -6.84 -13.48
N SER A 113 -7.87 -7.76 -13.82
CA SER A 113 -7.79 -8.37 -15.13
C SER A 113 -7.01 -9.68 -15.09
N GLU A 114 -7.38 -10.61 -15.96
CA GLU A 114 -6.65 -11.86 -16.19
C GLU A 114 -5.25 -11.62 -16.78
N ARG A 115 -5.08 -10.54 -17.52
CA ARG A 115 -3.81 -10.16 -18.17
C ARG A 115 -3.65 -8.65 -18.17
N VAL A 116 -2.44 -8.20 -17.94
CA VAL A 116 -2.07 -6.80 -18.00
C VAL A 116 -0.78 -6.63 -18.81
N VAL A 117 -0.66 -5.48 -19.46
CA VAL A 117 0.57 -5.03 -20.09
C VAL A 117 1.07 -3.85 -19.26
N VAL A 118 2.29 -3.97 -18.77
CA VAL A 118 2.90 -2.98 -17.89
C VAL A 118 4.35 -2.71 -18.30
N PRO A 119 4.93 -1.56 -17.95
CA PRO A 119 6.36 -1.34 -18.11
C PRO A 119 7.15 -2.42 -17.34
N ALA A 120 8.25 -2.94 -17.92
CA ALA A 120 9.09 -3.93 -17.24
C ALA A 120 9.52 -3.47 -15.84
N ALA A 121 9.83 -2.19 -15.65
CA ALA A 121 10.19 -1.61 -14.36
C ALA A 121 9.04 -1.60 -13.31
N ALA A 122 7.80 -1.91 -13.70
CA ALA A 122 6.68 -2.11 -12.79
C ALA A 122 6.62 -3.54 -12.24
N ALA A 123 7.25 -4.50 -12.92
CA ALA A 123 7.28 -5.90 -12.52
C ALA A 123 8.53 -6.17 -11.67
N VAL A 124 8.32 -6.53 -10.43
CA VAL A 124 9.41 -6.85 -9.49
C VAL A 124 9.42 -8.34 -9.26
N VAL A 125 10.52 -8.99 -9.65
CA VAL A 125 10.71 -10.44 -9.47
C VAL A 125 10.76 -10.78 -7.99
N VAL A 126 10.03 -11.83 -7.61
CA VAL A 126 9.94 -12.36 -6.25
C VAL A 126 10.17 -13.87 -6.27
N PRO A 127 10.46 -14.50 -5.12
CA PRO A 127 10.61 -15.96 -5.06
C PRO A 127 9.38 -16.70 -5.59
N ASP A 128 9.59 -17.78 -6.35
CA ASP A 128 8.53 -18.59 -6.97
C ASP A 128 7.61 -19.27 -5.93
N GLU A 129 8.11 -19.46 -4.70
CA GLU A 129 7.36 -20.03 -3.59
C GLU A 129 6.36 -19.05 -2.96
N LEU A 130 6.42 -17.76 -3.33
CA LEU A 130 5.52 -16.77 -2.79
C LEU A 130 4.10 -16.98 -3.37
N PRO A 131 3.06 -17.23 -2.53
CA PRO A 131 1.68 -17.30 -3.01
C PRO A 131 1.26 -15.98 -3.68
N PHE A 132 0.53 -16.07 -4.79
CA PHE A 132 0.13 -14.88 -5.55
C PHE A 132 -0.76 -13.95 -4.74
N GLU A 133 -1.62 -14.50 -3.89
CA GLU A 133 -2.50 -13.73 -3.00
C GLU A 133 -1.68 -12.84 -2.05
N ILE A 134 -0.59 -13.38 -1.53
CA ILE A 134 0.36 -12.64 -0.67
C ILE A 134 1.14 -11.62 -1.48
N GLY A 135 1.60 -12.02 -2.68
CA GLY A 135 2.29 -11.12 -3.60
C GLY A 135 1.45 -9.89 -3.94
N ALA A 136 0.15 -10.07 -4.21
CA ALA A 136 -0.77 -8.96 -4.49
C ALA A 136 -0.83 -7.96 -3.33
N LEU A 137 -0.90 -8.41 -2.07
CA LEU A 137 -0.91 -7.54 -0.89
C LEU A 137 0.42 -6.77 -0.72
N ILE A 138 1.55 -7.39 -1.07
CA ILE A 138 2.88 -6.75 -1.04
C ILE A 138 2.91 -5.57 -2.00
N GLY A 139 2.21 -5.64 -3.14
CA GLY A 139 2.20 -4.61 -4.18
C GLY A 139 1.80 -3.21 -3.72
N CYS A 140 1.04 -3.08 -2.63
CA CYS A 140 0.68 -1.75 -2.10
C CYS A 140 0.54 -1.73 -0.57
N SER A 141 -0.50 -2.36 -0.01
CA SER A 141 -0.88 -2.14 1.40
C SER A 141 0.19 -2.61 2.38
N VAL A 142 0.78 -3.78 2.17
CA VAL A 142 1.83 -4.33 3.05
C VAL A 142 3.10 -3.47 2.96
N THR A 143 3.54 -3.17 1.76
CA THR A 143 4.71 -2.31 1.55
C THR A 143 4.51 -0.91 2.11
N THR A 144 3.32 -0.33 1.96
CA THR A 144 2.99 0.98 2.53
C THR A 144 3.08 0.96 4.06
N GLY A 145 2.47 -0.04 4.71
CA GLY A 145 2.45 -0.11 6.17
C GLY A 145 3.82 -0.40 6.77
N ILE A 146 4.52 -1.42 6.28
CA ILE A 146 5.88 -1.75 6.74
C ILE A 146 6.84 -0.59 6.46
N GLY A 147 6.78 0.00 5.27
CA GLY A 147 7.63 1.11 4.88
C GLY A 147 7.34 2.40 5.67
N ALA A 148 6.09 2.63 6.11
CA ALA A 148 5.76 3.74 7.01
C ALA A 148 6.59 3.67 8.29
N VAL A 149 6.77 2.48 8.83
CA VAL A 149 7.55 2.22 10.05
C VAL A 149 9.05 2.24 9.77
N THR A 150 9.51 1.46 8.80
CA THR A 150 10.95 1.19 8.61
C THR A 150 11.68 2.24 7.78
N SER A 151 10.99 2.88 6.83
CA SER A 151 11.59 3.80 5.85
C SER A 151 11.18 5.24 6.07
N THR A 152 9.90 5.52 6.37
CA THR A 152 9.41 6.87 6.62
C THR A 152 9.75 7.32 8.05
N ALA A 153 9.24 6.64 9.06
CA ALA A 153 9.43 6.98 10.47
C ALA A 153 10.77 6.51 11.03
N LYS A 154 11.29 5.38 10.53
CA LYS A 154 12.50 4.71 11.04
C LYS A 154 12.41 4.45 12.53
N VAL A 155 11.31 3.81 12.92
CA VAL A 155 10.98 3.54 14.32
C VAL A 155 12.11 2.74 14.99
N PRO A 156 12.70 3.24 16.08
CA PRO A 156 13.72 2.50 16.82
C PRO A 156 13.09 1.42 17.71
N TYR A 157 13.90 0.47 18.12
CA TYR A 157 13.51 -0.56 19.10
C TYR A 157 13.01 0.08 20.42
N GLY A 158 11.93 -0.48 20.96
CA GLY A 158 11.33 -0.05 22.23
C GLY A 158 10.53 1.25 22.19
N ALA A 159 10.30 1.83 20.99
CA ALA A 159 9.49 3.02 20.85
C ALA A 159 8.00 2.72 21.03
N SER A 160 7.27 3.60 21.72
CA SER A 160 5.81 3.54 21.83
C SER A 160 5.14 4.04 20.54
N ALA A 161 4.11 3.35 20.08
CA ALA A 161 3.44 3.69 18.83
C ALA A 161 1.91 3.58 18.90
N VAL A 162 1.23 4.50 18.23
CA VAL A 162 -0.23 4.50 18.04
C VAL A 162 -0.54 4.33 16.57
N VAL A 163 -1.55 3.52 16.24
CA VAL A 163 -2.04 3.32 14.88
C VAL A 163 -3.53 3.66 14.80
N PHE A 164 -3.87 4.76 14.16
CA PHE A 164 -5.24 5.14 13.83
C PHE A 164 -5.70 4.45 12.55
N GLY A 165 -6.72 3.60 12.68
CA GLY A 165 -7.31 2.83 11.60
C GLY A 165 -6.61 1.49 11.40
N CYS A 166 -7.33 0.41 11.73
CA CYS A 166 -6.85 -0.97 11.60
C CYS A 166 -7.37 -1.65 10.33
N GLY A 167 -7.44 -0.91 9.21
CA GLY A 167 -7.63 -1.45 7.87
C GLY A 167 -6.36 -2.12 7.33
N GLY A 168 -6.32 -2.46 6.04
CA GLY A 168 -5.17 -3.16 5.45
C GLY A 168 -3.83 -2.46 5.66
N ILE A 169 -3.77 -1.12 5.55
CA ILE A 169 -2.53 -0.34 5.80
C ILE A 169 -2.21 -0.33 7.30
N GLY A 170 -3.20 -0.08 8.18
CA GLY A 170 -2.97 -0.04 9.63
C GLY A 170 -2.50 -1.37 10.20
N GLN A 171 -3.09 -2.50 9.76
CA GLN A 171 -2.64 -3.84 10.13
C GLN A 171 -1.19 -4.08 9.66
N SER A 172 -0.84 -3.61 8.47
CA SER A 172 0.54 -3.72 7.95
C SER A 172 1.52 -2.81 8.72
N ILE A 173 1.06 -1.66 9.23
CA ILE A 173 1.84 -0.80 10.14
C ILE A 173 2.10 -1.56 11.45
N ILE A 174 1.09 -2.21 12.03
CA ILE A 174 1.23 -3.01 13.26
C ILE A 174 2.29 -4.12 13.06
N LEU A 175 2.23 -4.84 11.95
CA LEU A 175 3.25 -5.84 11.60
C LEU A 175 4.65 -5.21 11.45
N GLY A 176 4.75 -4.04 10.86
CA GLY A 176 5.99 -3.27 10.76
C GLY A 176 6.54 -2.87 12.13
N LEU A 177 5.67 -2.43 13.05
CA LEU A 177 6.02 -2.07 14.42
C LEU A 177 6.50 -3.27 15.22
N GLN A 178 5.86 -4.43 15.05
CA GLN A 178 6.33 -5.69 15.65
C GLN A 178 7.74 -6.05 15.13
N LEU A 179 7.99 -5.92 13.83
CA LEU A 179 9.33 -6.14 13.26
C LEU A 179 10.38 -5.15 13.82
N ALA A 180 9.97 -3.91 14.10
CA ALA A 180 10.84 -2.88 14.68
C ALA A 180 11.05 -3.09 16.21
N GLY A 181 10.25 -3.94 16.85
CA GLY A 181 10.28 -4.14 18.29
C GLY A 181 9.74 -2.94 19.07
N ALA A 182 8.70 -2.28 18.54
CA ALA A 182 8.00 -1.19 19.23
C ALA A 182 7.16 -1.74 20.40
N ASP A 183 7.10 -1.00 21.51
CA ASP A 183 6.32 -1.35 22.70
C ASP A 183 6.05 -0.10 23.57
N PRO A 184 4.79 0.20 23.98
CA PRO A 184 3.56 -0.47 23.54
C PRO A 184 3.14 -0.09 22.10
N ILE A 185 2.37 -0.96 21.44
CA ILE A 185 1.66 -0.70 20.19
C ILE A 185 0.17 -0.55 20.51
N ILE A 186 -0.36 0.65 20.35
CA ILE A 186 -1.76 0.99 20.62
C ILE A 186 -2.51 1.09 19.31
N ALA A 187 -3.46 0.21 19.06
CA ALA A 187 -4.32 0.24 17.88
C ALA A 187 -5.62 0.98 18.16
N ILE A 188 -6.13 1.76 17.21
CA ILE A 188 -7.39 2.51 17.36
C ILE A 188 -8.26 2.29 16.13
N ASP A 189 -9.46 1.73 16.30
CA ASP A 189 -10.46 1.58 15.24
C ASP A 189 -11.89 1.61 15.81
N LEU A 190 -12.87 1.95 14.99
CA LEU A 190 -14.29 1.89 15.35
C LEU A 190 -14.83 0.45 15.33
N ASP A 191 -14.31 -0.39 14.44
CA ASP A 191 -14.78 -1.77 14.25
C ASP A 191 -14.11 -2.72 15.27
N PRO A 192 -14.88 -3.35 16.18
CA PRO A 192 -14.33 -4.27 17.18
C PRO A 192 -13.64 -5.50 16.58
N ARG A 193 -14.04 -5.93 15.39
CA ARG A 193 -13.39 -7.06 14.68
C ARG A 193 -11.98 -6.68 14.24
N ARG A 194 -11.80 -5.46 13.73
CA ARG A 194 -10.48 -4.93 13.33
C ARG A 194 -9.58 -4.71 14.54
N ARG A 195 -10.17 -4.29 15.68
CA ARG A 195 -9.44 -4.17 16.94
C ARG A 195 -8.91 -5.53 17.41
N ALA A 196 -9.79 -6.54 17.49
CA ALA A 196 -9.38 -7.89 17.87
C ALA A 196 -8.29 -8.46 16.96
N GLN A 197 -8.37 -8.19 15.66
CA GLN A 197 -7.33 -8.60 14.73
C GLN A 197 -6.02 -7.82 14.93
N ALA A 198 -6.08 -6.52 15.21
CA ALA A 198 -4.89 -5.73 15.51
C ALA A 198 -4.12 -6.33 16.71
N GLU A 199 -4.83 -6.75 17.76
CA GLU A 199 -4.23 -7.45 18.90
C GLU A 199 -3.63 -8.80 18.49
N SER A 200 -4.31 -9.58 17.64
CA SER A 200 -3.77 -10.86 17.14
C SER A 200 -2.52 -10.70 16.28
N LEU A 201 -2.33 -9.54 15.67
CA LEU A 201 -1.16 -9.17 14.87
C LEU A 201 -0.06 -8.48 15.67
N GLY A 202 -0.27 -8.30 16.99
CA GLY A 202 0.75 -7.82 17.91
C GLY A 202 0.53 -6.42 18.47
N ALA A 203 -0.65 -5.80 18.30
CA ALA A 203 -0.96 -4.62 19.08
C ALA A 203 -1.06 -5.01 20.58
N THR A 204 -0.44 -4.21 21.45
CA THR A 204 -0.45 -4.42 22.91
C THR A 204 -1.86 -4.23 23.46
N VAL A 205 -2.60 -3.29 22.88
CA VAL A 205 -3.99 -2.97 23.20
C VAL A 205 -4.70 -2.34 22.03
N ALA A 206 -6.01 -2.54 21.92
CA ALA A 206 -6.84 -1.91 20.91
C ALA A 206 -7.98 -1.10 21.54
N LEU A 207 -8.03 0.19 21.24
CA LEU A 207 -8.99 1.16 21.77
C LEU A 207 -10.11 1.44 20.78
N ASP A 208 -11.30 1.74 21.32
CA ASP A 208 -12.41 2.22 20.51
C ASP A 208 -12.18 3.66 20.08
N GLY A 209 -12.13 3.90 18.76
CA GLY A 209 -11.95 5.24 18.20
C GLY A 209 -13.08 6.23 18.53
N ALA A 210 -14.23 5.75 19.04
CA ALA A 210 -15.34 6.56 19.52
C ALA A 210 -15.26 6.85 21.03
N ALA A 211 -14.28 6.30 21.75
CA ALA A 211 -14.15 6.49 23.18
C ALA A 211 -13.95 7.99 23.53
N PRO A 212 -14.61 8.50 24.57
CA PRO A 212 -14.32 9.83 25.07
C PRO A 212 -12.89 9.89 25.64
N ASN A 213 -12.24 11.05 25.53
CA ASN A 213 -10.90 11.28 26.08
C ASN A 213 -9.77 10.37 25.51
N LEU A 214 -9.92 9.91 24.27
CA LEU A 214 -8.97 9.01 23.61
C LEU A 214 -7.51 9.52 23.68
N VAL A 215 -7.30 10.82 23.49
CA VAL A 215 -5.97 11.47 23.59
C VAL A 215 -5.41 11.29 25.01
N ALA A 216 -6.19 11.59 26.04
CA ALA A 216 -5.75 11.46 27.43
C ALA A 216 -5.43 10.00 27.79
N THR A 217 -6.25 9.04 27.30
CA THR A 217 -6.01 7.62 27.51
C THR A 217 -4.67 7.18 26.89
N VAL A 218 -4.36 7.64 25.67
CA VAL A 218 -3.07 7.35 25.02
C VAL A 218 -1.91 7.96 25.81
N GLN A 219 -2.04 9.21 26.25
CA GLN A 219 -1.01 9.88 27.04
C GLN A 219 -0.75 9.15 28.37
N GLU A 220 -1.80 8.68 29.05
CA GLU A 220 -1.67 7.88 30.29
C GLU A 220 -0.95 6.55 30.03
N MET A 221 -1.28 5.86 28.95
CA MET A 221 -0.68 4.57 28.59
C MET A 221 0.76 4.67 28.10
N THR A 222 1.22 5.87 27.71
CA THR A 222 2.54 6.13 27.13
C THR A 222 3.36 7.14 27.95
N ASP A 223 3.03 7.33 29.23
CA ASP A 223 3.72 8.23 30.16
C ASP A 223 3.92 9.64 29.58
N GLY A 224 2.81 10.26 29.13
CA GLY A 224 2.79 11.64 28.63
C GLY A 224 2.72 11.79 27.12
N GLY A 225 2.63 10.71 26.36
CA GLY A 225 2.44 10.69 24.91
C GLY A 225 3.32 9.67 24.20
N ALA A 226 2.90 9.26 23.02
CA ALA A 226 3.60 8.26 22.22
C ALA A 226 4.80 8.86 21.45
N ASP A 227 5.81 8.02 21.17
CA ASP A 227 6.92 8.38 20.28
C ASP A 227 6.42 8.58 18.85
N TYR A 228 5.53 7.70 18.38
CA TYR A 228 5.00 7.72 17.03
C TYR A 228 3.49 7.57 17.00
N VAL A 229 2.84 8.32 16.11
CA VAL A 229 1.42 8.16 15.81
C VAL A 229 1.25 8.01 14.31
N PHE A 230 0.73 6.87 13.85
CA PHE A 230 0.45 6.57 12.45
C PHE A 230 -1.03 6.78 12.16
N GLU A 231 -1.34 7.62 11.18
CA GLU A 231 -2.70 7.83 10.70
C GLU A 231 -2.90 7.07 9.38
N ALA A 232 -3.80 6.07 9.39
CA ALA A 232 -4.05 5.17 8.26
C ALA A 232 -5.52 5.18 7.78
N ILE A 233 -6.28 6.26 8.08
CA ILE A 233 -7.70 6.42 7.71
C ILE A 233 -7.84 7.45 6.58
N GLY A 234 -7.14 8.57 6.69
CA GLY A 234 -7.25 9.71 5.77
C GLY A 234 -8.41 10.64 6.10
N ARG A 235 -8.70 10.89 7.37
CA ARG A 235 -9.69 11.86 7.83
C ARG A 235 -9.03 13.03 8.56
N THR A 236 -9.48 14.25 8.30
CA THR A 236 -8.97 15.44 8.99
C THR A 236 -9.14 15.33 10.50
N SER A 237 -10.27 14.80 10.98
CA SER A 237 -10.57 14.62 12.40
C SER A 237 -9.63 13.64 13.13
N THR A 238 -9.09 12.64 12.44
CA THR A 238 -8.07 11.73 13.02
C THR A 238 -6.67 12.33 12.91
N ILE A 239 -6.38 13.03 11.83
CA ILE A 239 -5.11 13.76 11.65
C ILE A 239 -4.94 14.82 12.76
N GLU A 240 -6.00 15.56 13.10
CA GLU A 240 -6.01 16.60 14.15
C GLU A 240 -5.76 16.03 15.55
N GLN A 241 -6.05 14.76 15.78
CA GLN A 241 -5.79 14.07 17.03
C GLN A 241 -4.35 13.53 17.16
N CYS A 242 -3.62 13.41 16.05
CA CYS A 242 -2.27 12.85 16.09
C CYS A 242 -1.27 13.67 16.93
N PRO A 243 -1.09 15.00 16.71
CA PRO A 243 -0.13 15.79 17.47
C PRO A 243 -0.38 15.80 18.98
N PRO A 244 -1.63 15.93 19.49
CA PRO A 244 -1.90 15.86 20.92
C PRO A 244 -1.55 14.52 21.60
N MET A 245 -1.52 13.41 20.84
CA MET A 245 -1.13 12.10 21.37
C MET A 245 0.39 11.90 21.45
N LEU A 246 1.17 12.78 20.84
CA LEU A 246 2.62 12.68 20.82
C LEU A 246 3.24 13.28 22.09
N ARG A 247 4.30 12.63 22.59
CA ARG A 247 5.20 13.26 23.56
C ARG A 247 6.06 14.37 22.91
N ALA A 248 6.79 15.11 23.70
CA ALA A 248 7.80 16.03 23.17
C ALA A 248 8.82 15.29 22.29
N GLY A 249 9.12 15.82 21.10
CA GLY A 249 9.99 15.21 20.09
C GLY A 249 9.32 14.07 19.31
N GLY A 250 8.05 13.76 19.54
CA GLY A 250 7.32 12.67 18.84
C GLY A 250 6.99 13.00 17.38
N VAL A 251 6.63 11.95 16.63
CA VAL A 251 6.42 12.03 15.17
C VAL A 251 5.06 11.47 14.77
N ALA A 252 4.24 12.27 14.09
CA ALA A 252 3.05 11.79 13.41
C ALA A 252 3.38 11.41 11.96
N VAL A 253 2.87 10.26 11.49
CA VAL A 253 3.07 9.77 10.12
C VAL A 253 1.71 9.64 9.43
N LEU A 254 1.48 10.42 8.40
CA LEU A 254 0.24 10.43 7.64
C LEU A 254 0.35 9.48 6.44
N ALA A 255 -0.19 8.27 6.59
CA ALA A 255 -0.29 7.25 5.53
C ALA A 255 -1.70 7.20 4.91
N GLY A 256 -2.72 7.64 5.63
CA GLY A 256 -4.08 7.78 5.12
C GLY A 256 -4.20 8.92 4.11
N MET A 257 -4.94 8.70 3.02
CA MET A 257 -5.14 9.69 1.96
C MET A 257 -6.47 10.42 2.15
N THR A 258 -6.42 11.72 2.43
CA THR A 258 -7.62 12.57 2.49
C THR A 258 -8.15 12.91 1.09
N ALA A 259 -9.38 13.41 1.02
CA ALA A 259 -9.88 14.04 -0.20
C ALA A 259 -9.00 15.25 -0.58
N ILE A 260 -8.81 15.47 -1.90
CA ILE A 260 -8.03 16.60 -2.41
C ILE A 260 -8.70 17.91 -1.94
N GLY A 261 -7.92 18.81 -1.34
CA GLY A 261 -8.38 20.08 -0.81
C GLY A 261 -8.89 20.02 0.63
N ALA A 262 -8.98 18.86 1.27
CA ALA A 262 -9.27 18.75 2.70
C ALA A 262 -8.17 19.46 3.54
N ARG A 263 -8.58 20.06 4.66
CA ARG A 263 -7.70 20.80 5.55
C ARG A 263 -7.87 20.31 6.99
N ALA A 264 -6.78 20.06 7.68
CA ALA A 264 -6.74 19.75 9.10
C ALA A 264 -6.18 20.95 9.88
N SER A 265 -6.75 21.20 11.06
CA SER A 265 -6.30 22.25 11.98
C SER A 265 -5.31 21.67 12.98
N ILE A 266 -4.14 22.27 13.10
CA ILE A 266 -3.07 21.79 13.97
C ILE A 266 -2.55 22.99 14.75
N ASP A 267 -2.27 22.82 16.04
CA ASP A 267 -1.66 23.85 16.87
C ASP A 267 -0.17 24.04 16.51
N PRO A 268 0.21 25.16 15.86
CA PRO A 268 1.59 25.38 15.49
C PRO A 268 2.49 25.71 16.69
N PHE A 269 1.94 26.21 17.79
CA PHE A 269 2.70 26.45 19.00
C PHE A 269 3.13 25.13 19.63
N ASP A 270 2.21 24.18 19.78
CA ASP A 270 2.51 22.84 20.33
C ASP A 270 3.58 22.12 19.48
N LEU A 271 3.47 22.21 18.14
CA LEU A 271 4.49 21.62 17.27
C LEU A 271 5.89 22.24 17.49
N ALA A 272 5.98 23.56 17.60
CA ALA A 272 7.24 24.26 17.74
C ALA A 272 7.85 24.10 19.13
N ASP A 273 7.04 24.32 20.17
CA ASP A 273 7.47 24.27 21.57
C ASP A 273 7.89 22.87 22.00
N GLN A 274 7.15 21.85 21.58
CA GLN A 274 7.43 20.46 21.93
C GLN A 274 8.33 19.74 20.90
N GLY A 275 8.78 20.41 19.85
CA GLY A 275 9.64 19.82 18.81
C GLY A 275 9.00 18.63 18.07
N LYS A 276 7.67 18.58 18.00
CA LYS A 276 6.93 17.50 17.32
C LYS A 276 7.07 17.62 15.80
N SER A 277 6.91 16.52 15.10
CA SER A 277 7.01 16.46 13.63
C SER A 277 5.80 15.78 13.00
N ILE A 278 5.45 16.18 11.76
CA ILE A 278 4.46 15.51 10.93
C ILE A 278 5.11 15.13 9.61
N LEU A 279 5.07 13.84 9.28
CA LEU A 279 5.65 13.28 8.07
C LEU A 279 4.55 12.76 7.13
N GLY A 280 4.64 13.09 5.85
CA GLY A 280 3.85 12.45 4.81
C GLY A 280 4.45 11.09 4.45
N CYS A 281 3.59 10.09 4.26
CA CYS A 281 3.99 8.75 3.86
C CYS A 281 3.20 8.32 2.62
N ASN A 282 3.82 8.39 1.46
CA ASN A 282 3.30 7.83 0.23
C ASN A 282 4.01 6.51 -0.08
N TYR A 283 3.24 5.43 -0.28
CA TYR A 283 3.77 4.11 -0.63
C TYR A 283 4.86 3.60 0.34
N GLY A 284 4.77 3.96 1.63
CA GLY A 284 5.75 3.56 2.65
C GLY A 284 7.16 4.12 2.45
N SER A 285 7.35 5.17 1.66
CA SER A 285 8.69 5.63 1.25
C SER A 285 9.56 4.51 0.66
N SER A 286 8.93 3.52 0.04
CA SER A 286 9.56 2.28 -0.40
C SER A 286 10.32 2.40 -1.72
N VAL A 287 11.23 1.45 -1.93
CA VAL A 287 11.89 1.15 -3.21
C VAL A 287 11.44 -0.26 -3.63
N PRO A 288 10.39 -0.41 -4.48
CA PRO A 288 9.76 -1.70 -4.77
C PRO A 288 10.75 -2.81 -5.14
N ALA A 289 11.71 -2.54 -6.01
CA ALA A 289 12.74 -3.51 -6.43
C ALA A 289 13.60 -4.07 -5.27
N VAL A 290 13.63 -3.38 -4.14
CA VAL A 290 14.37 -3.78 -2.94
C VAL A 290 13.43 -4.34 -1.89
N ASP A 291 12.31 -3.66 -1.66
CA ASP A 291 11.43 -3.94 -0.52
C ASP A 291 10.48 -5.10 -0.77
N PHE A 292 9.96 -5.30 -1.99
CA PHE A 292 9.09 -6.44 -2.29
C PHE A 292 9.80 -7.79 -2.05
N PRO A 293 11.01 -8.04 -2.59
CA PRO A 293 11.72 -9.28 -2.30
C PRO A 293 12.11 -9.43 -0.82
N ARG A 294 12.36 -8.34 -0.10
CA ARG A 294 12.62 -8.38 1.35
C ARG A 294 11.39 -8.82 2.13
N ILE A 295 10.23 -8.22 1.84
CA ILE A 295 8.95 -8.54 2.49
C ILE A 295 8.57 -9.99 2.16
N ALA A 296 8.71 -10.42 0.90
CA ALA A 296 8.47 -11.80 0.47
C ALA A 296 9.31 -12.80 1.28
N ARG A 297 10.61 -12.53 1.46
CA ARG A 297 11.48 -13.38 2.29
C ARG A 297 11.09 -13.39 3.77
N LEU A 298 10.64 -12.27 4.33
CA LEU A 298 10.14 -12.21 5.71
C LEU A 298 8.87 -13.05 5.88
N TYR A 299 7.97 -13.04 4.90
CA TYR A 299 6.80 -13.92 4.87
C TYR A 299 7.22 -15.40 4.78
N LEU A 300 8.03 -15.78 3.79
CA LEU A 300 8.48 -17.17 3.59
C LEU A 300 9.26 -17.73 4.78
N SER A 301 9.92 -16.87 5.55
CA SER A 301 10.61 -17.27 6.79
C SER A 301 9.69 -17.31 8.03
N GLY A 302 8.38 -17.07 7.86
CA GLY A 302 7.40 -17.07 8.97
C GLY A 302 7.47 -15.85 9.89
N ARG A 303 8.24 -14.82 9.53
CA ARG A 303 8.40 -13.60 10.36
C ARG A 303 7.29 -12.57 10.14
N LEU A 304 6.54 -12.66 9.04
CA LEU A 304 5.39 -11.83 8.72
C LEU A 304 4.17 -12.70 8.39
N PRO A 305 3.15 -12.77 9.25
CA PRO A 305 1.96 -13.58 9.03
C PRO A 305 0.96 -12.86 8.09
N LEU A 306 1.34 -12.67 6.82
CA LEU A 306 0.52 -11.90 5.86
C LEU A 306 -0.79 -12.59 5.48
N ASP A 307 -0.90 -13.91 5.65
CA ASP A 307 -2.16 -14.66 5.46
C ASP A 307 -3.29 -14.10 6.31
N ALA A 308 -2.99 -13.62 7.51
CA ALA A 308 -3.96 -13.01 8.42
C ALA A 308 -4.58 -11.71 7.87
N LEU A 309 -3.99 -11.10 6.84
CA LEU A 309 -4.55 -9.92 6.19
C LEU A 309 -5.60 -10.26 5.12
N ILE A 310 -5.69 -11.51 4.68
CA ILE A 310 -6.67 -11.98 3.70
C ILE A 310 -7.95 -12.34 4.42
N GLY A 311 -9.01 -11.56 4.19
CA GLY A 311 -10.34 -11.85 4.75
C GLY A 311 -11.08 -12.90 3.94
N ARG A 312 -10.95 -12.87 2.61
CA ARG A 312 -11.53 -13.86 1.69
C ARG A 312 -10.89 -13.78 0.30
N THR A 313 -11.16 -14.83 -0.50
CA THR A 313 -10.89 -14.85 -1.93
C THR A 313 -12.22 -14.91 -2.70
N ARG A 314 -12.24 -14.34 -3.91
CA ARG A 314 -13.37 -14.40 -4.84
C ARG A 314 -12.87 -14.58 -6.28
N PRO A 315 -13.63 -15.23 -7.16
CA PRO A 315 -13.35 -15.18 -8.59
C PRO A 315 -13.32 -13.74 -9.11
N LEU A 316 -12.45 -13.43 -10.07
CA LEU A 316 -12.36 -12.09 -10.68
C LEU A 316 -13.71 -11.61 -11.23
N GLY A 317 -14.54 -12.54 -11.76
CA GLY A 317 -15.89 -12.22 -12.23
C GLY A 317 -16.83 -11.67 -11.15
N GLU A 318 -16.51 -11.85 -9.87
CA GLU A 318 -17.27 -11.32 -8.73
C GLU A 318 -16.74 -9.98 -8.22
N VAL A 319 -15.98 -9.25 -9.02
CA VAL A 319 -15.35 -7.96 -8.61
C VAL A 319 -16.39 -6.97 -8.04
N ASN A 320 -17.60 -6.91 -8.57
CA ASN A 320 -18.64 -6.01 -8.05
C ASN A 320 -19.07 -6.41 -6.62
N ALA A 321 -19.23 -7.69 -6.34
CA ALA A 321 -19.52 -8.18 -4.99
C ALA A 321 -18.35 -7.90 -4.03
N ALA A 322 -17.10 -8.00 -4.49
CA ALA A 322 -15.93 -7.62 -3.71
C ALA A 322 -15.90 -6.11 -3.36
N LEU A 323 -16.32 -5.26 -4.30
CA LEU A 323 -16.46 -3.81 -4.07
C LEU A 323 -17.61 -3.49 -3.10
N GLU A 324 -18.69 -4.25 -3.12
CA GLU A 324 -19.78 -4.14 -2.15
C GLU A 324 -19.32 -4.56 -0.75
N ASP A 325 -18.59 -5.67 -0.62
CA ASP A 325 -17.96 -6.07 0.64
C ASP A 325 -17.07 -4.96 1.21
N LEU A 326 -16.28 -4.30 0.36
CA LEU A 326 -15.42 -3.19 0.75
C LEU A 326 -16.23 -1.98 1.25
N ARG A 327 -17.31 -1.61 0.57
CA ARG A 327 -18.21 -0.51 0.97
C ARG A 327 -18.92 -0.80 2.29
N ALA A 328 -19.35 -2.03 2.47
CA ALA A 328 -19.99 -2.50 3.70
C ALA A 328 -19.01 -2.71 4.86
N ALA A 329 -17.71 -2.55 4.63
CA ALA A 329 -16.63 -2.81 5.58
C ALA A 329 -16.72 -4.22 6.22
N THR A 330 -17.21 -5.22 5.46
CA THR A 330 -17.47 -6.59 5.93
C THR A 330 -16.21 -7.45 5.95
N GLY A 331 -15.16 -7.02 6.57
CA GLY A 331 -13.95 -7.82 6.72
C GLY A 331 -12.68 -7.07 6.32
N LEU A 332 -11.62 -7.86 6.08
CA LEU A 332 -10.32 -7.37 5.65
C LEU A 332 -10.21 -7.30 4.11
N ARG A 333 -9.03 -7.61 3.59
CA ARG A 333 -8.79 -7.65 2.15
C ARG A 333 -9.55 -8.78 1.47
N THR A 334 -10.23 -8.50 0.38
CA THR A 334 -10.72 -9.50 -0.57
C THR A 334 -9.72 -9.60 -1.71
N VAL A 335 -9.17 -10.80 -1.93
CA VAL A 335 -8.30 -11.08 -3.06
C VAL A 335 -9.13 -11.66 -4.20
N LEU A 336 -8.94 -11.12 -5.41
CA LEU A 336 -9.61 -11.62 -6.61
C LEU A 336 -8.69 -12.59 -7.34
N ILE A 337 -9.22 -13.78 -7.61
CA ILE A 337 -8.52 -14.85 -8.33
C ILE A 337 -9.11 -14.93 -9.75
N PRO A 338 -8.30 -14.79 -10.79
CA PRO A 338 -8.72 -14.91 -12.19
C PRO A 338 -9.27 -16.28 -12.55
#